data_f3bb55c420ffa6060b00fe3edbfef560
#
_entry.id   f3bb55c420ffa6060b00fe3edbfef560
#
_cell.length_a   1.000
_cell.length_b   1.000
_cell.length_c   1.000
_cell.angle_alpha   90.00
_cell.angle_beta   90.00
_cell.angle_gamma   90.00
#
_symmetry.space_group_name_H-M   'P 1'
#
loop_
_entity.id
_entity.type
_entity.pdbx_description
1 polymer ?
#
loop_
_entity_poly.entity_id
_entity_poly.type
_entity_poly.pdbx_seq_one_letter_code
_entity_poly.pdbx_strand_id
1 'polypeptide(L)'
;IKGIGDALRDKLHELASTGKLEFYEKLRAEFPVGLFELFDLQGLGPKKVKALYETLAISSVSELKAACDQGEVAELPGFGSKTQEKILEAIALRESFADTFLLAAVTPLVEEIASLLRVHPEISRVAVAGSFRRAKETVHDLDFLVATKEPALVCEDFTTLPQVASIIACGETKASVRLKNGIQCDLRAVSNAQFPFALQYFTGSKEHNVAIRSLALKHGLSLNEYGFTGETAVNHEVNEEADIYRALSLDFIPPELRENRGEIEAAADHTLPRLVELTHLRGTFHNHTTASDGHDTLEAMADEAMDLGLQYLGISDHSKSSPQANGLNEARLLEQVRAISALNAGYDSFRLFAGSEVDILKDGSLDFADEILAQLDFCVGSIHSVFNLTEEEMTRRICCAMENEHITMLGH
;
A
#
# COMPACT_ATOMS: atom_id res chain seq x y z
N ILE A 1 2.45 17.77 -31.44
CA ILE A 1 3.62 17.01 -30.93
C ILE A 1 4.27 16.33 -32.13
N LYS A 2 5.59 16.48 -32.29
CA LYS A 2 6.34 15.89 -33.41
C LYS A 2 6.25 14.34 -33.30
N GLY A 3 5.72 13.69 -34.35
CA GLY A 3 5.54 12.24 -34.39
C GLY A 3 4.10 11.77 -34.12
N ILE A 4 3.18 12.64 -33.71
CA ILE A 4 1.75 12.33 -33.55
C ILE A 4 1.00 12.82 -34.81
N GLY A 5 0.53 11.86 -35.61
CA GLY A 5 -0.34 12.16 -36.73
C GLY A 5 -1.79 12.50 -36.31
N ASP A 6 -2.60 13.04 -37.22
CA ASP A 6 -3.96 13.50 -36.92
C ASP A 6 -4.85 12.41 -36.29
N ALA A 7 -4.81 11.20 -36.82
CA ALA A 7 -5.58 10.07 -36.26
C ALA A 7 -5.26 9.69 -34.79
N LEU A 8 -3.99 9.83 -34.41
CA LEU A 8 -3.59 9.58 -33.01
C LEU A 8 -3.96 10.78 -32.13
N ARG A 9 -3.77 12.01 -32.63
CA ARG A 9 -4.19 13.23 -31.94
C ARG A 9 -5.70 13.21 -31.63
N ASP A 10 -6.54 12.83 -32.60
CA ASP A 10 -7.98 12.81 -32.43
C ASP A 10 -8.42 11.75 -31.41
N LYS A 11 -7.78 10.56 -31.41
CA LYS A 11 -7.99 9.52 -30.41
C LYS A 11 -7.56 9.96 -29.01
N LEU A 12 -6.41 10.64 -28.88
CA LEU A 12 -5.94 11.18 -27.60
C LEU A 12 -6.87 12.29 -27.09
N HIS A 13 -7.38 13.14 -27.98
CA HIS A 13 -8.35 14.18 -27.64
C HIS A 13 -9.67 13.58 -27.15
N GLU A 14 -10.19 12.55 -27.83
CA GLU A 14 -11.39 11.82 -27.42
C GLU A 14 -11.19 11.22 -26.02
N LEU A 15 -10.09 10.49 -25.80
CA LEU A 15 -9.77 9.87 -24.50
C LEU A 15 -9.65 10.92 -23.38
N ALA A 16 -8.95 12.02 -23.62
CA ALA A 16 -8.74 13.07 -22.63
C ALA A 16 -10.03 13.84 -22.30
N SER A 17 -10.95 14.02 -23.27
CA SER A 17 -12.19 14.79 -23.09
C SER A 17 -13.35 13.96 -22.56
N THR A 18 -13.41 12.66 -22.87
CA THR A 18 -14.54 11.79 -22.53
C THR A 18 -14.20 10.69 -21.52
N GLY A 19 -12.90 10.46 -21.24
CA GLY A 19 -12.43 9.32 -20.47
C GLY A 19 -12.57 7.96 -21.18
N LYS A 20 -13.03 7.95 -22.44
CA LYS A 20 -13.27 6.74 -23.24
C LYS A 20 -12.73 6.91 -24.65
N LEU A 21 -12.40 5.79 -25.29
CA LEU A 21 -11.97 5.75 -26.68
C LEU A 21 -12.85 4.75 -27.43
N GLU A 22 -13.76 5.23 -28.28
CA GLU A 22 -14.72 4.39 -28.99
C GLU A 22 -14.06 3.27 -29.82
N PHE A 23 -12.93 3.59 -30.43
CA PHE A 23 -12.15 2.60 -31.17
C PHE A 23 -11.68 1.44 -30.24
N TYR A 24 -11.24 1.75 -29.04
CA TYR A 24 -10.81 0.75 -28.07
C TYR A 24 -11.98 -0.08 -27.54
N GLU A 25 -13.10 0.58 -27.23
CA GLU A 25 -14.30 -0.10 -26.74
C GLU A 25 -14.87 -1.07 -27.79
N LYS A 26 -14.90 -0.68 -29.06
CA LYS A 26 -15.30 -1.57 -30.15
C LYS A 26 -14.38 -2.76 -30.31
N LEU A 27 -13.06 -2.53 -30.29
CA LEU A 27 -12.06 -3.59 -30.38
C LEU A 27 -12.14 -4.55 -29.18
N ARG A 28 -12.32 -4.00 -27.99
CA ARG A 28 -12.46 -4.79 -26.76
C ARG A 28 -13.72 -5.67 -26.78
N ALA A 29 -14.82 -5.18 -27.35
CA ALA A 29 -16.06 -5.93 -27.44
C ALA A 29 -15.99 -7.14 -28.41
N GLU A 30 -14.97 -7.21 -29.27
CA GLU A 30 -14.75 -8.35 -30.17
C GLU A 30 -14.18 -9.59 -29.43
N PHE A 31 -13.70 -9.41 -28.19
CA PHE A 31 -13.05 -10.47 -27.42
C PHE A 31 -13.80 -10.78 -26.11
N PRO A 32 -13.79 -12.03 -25.64
CA PRO A 32 -14.33 -12.39 -24.33
C PRO A 32 -13.66 -11.60 -23.21
N VAL A 33 -14.44 -11.13 -22.22
CA VAL A 33 -13.93 -10.30 -21.12
C VAL A 33 -12.83 -11.03 -20.33
N GLY A 34 -12.99 -12.32 -20.08
CA GLY A 34 -12.00 -13.14 -19.35
C GLY A 34 -10.64 -13.27 -20.06
N LEU A 35 -10.58 -13.04 -21.37
CA LEU A 35 -9.31 -13.07 -22.11
C LEU A 35 -8.33 -11.99 -21.61
N PHE A 36 -8.86 -10.82 -21.19
CA PHE A 36 -8.03 -9.72 -20.69
C PHE A 36 -7.36 -10.04 -19.35
N GLU A 37 -7.96 -10.92 -18.55
CA GLU A 37 -7.38 -11.37 -17.29
C GLU A 37 -6.10 -12.19 -17.46
N LEU A 38 -5.89 -12.78 -18.66
CA LEU A 38 -4.66 -13.51 -18.95
C LEU A 38 -3.44 -12.59 -19.07
N PHE A 39 -3.63 -11.29 -19.34
CA PHE A 39 -2.53 -10.32 -19.38
C PHE A 39 -1.98 -9.98 -18.00
N ASP A 40 -2.76 -10.22 -16.94
CA ASP A 40 -2.33 -10.01 -15.56
C ASP A 40 -1.39 -11.13 -15.06
N LEU A 41 -1.29 -12.23 -15.82
CA LEU A 41 -0.42 -13.34 -15.46
C LEU A 41 1.01 -13.09 -15.92
N GLN A 42 1.95 -13.16 -14.99
CA GLN A 42 3.36 -12.95 -15.28
C GLN A 42 3.86 -13.93 -16.33
N GLY A 43 4.52 -13.41 -17.37
CA GLY A 43 5.07 -14.21 -18.46
C GLY A 43 4.13 -14.48 -19.63
N LEU A 44 2.88 -13.98 -19.58
CA LEU A 44 1.91 -14.01 -20.67
C LEU A 44 1.80 -12.63 -21.36
N GLY A 45 2.60 -12.44 -22.39
CA GLY A 45 2.46 -11.26 -23.25
C GLY A 45 1.43 -11.48 -24.39
N PRO A 46 1.08 -10.41 -25.15
CA PRO A 46 0.05 -10.44 -26.18
C PRO A 46 0.19 -11.58 -27.20
N LYS A 47 1.41 -11.92 -27.62
CA LYS A 47 1.65 -13.02 -28.56
C LYS A 47 1.26 -14.38 -28.01
N LYS A 48 1.54 -14.63 -26.73
CA LYS A 48 1.19 -15.88 -26.05
C LYS A 48 -0.31 -15.98 -25.78
N VAL A 49 -0.94 -14.90 -25.28
CA VAL A 49 -2.40 -14.84 -25.08
C VAL A 49 -3.14 -15.09 -26.39
N LYS A 50 -2.69 -14.46 -27.50
CA LYS A 50 -3.25 -14.70 -28.82
C LYS A 50 -3.13 -16.18 -29.24
N ALA A 51 -1.98 -16.81 -29.06
CA ALA A 51 -1.77 -18.19 -29.40
C ALA A 51 -2.66 -19.15 -28.59
N LEU A 52 -2.81 -18.90 -27.27
CA LEU A 52 -3.71 -19.65 -26.39
C LEU A 52 -5.17 -19.55 -26.86
N TYR A 53 -5.61 -18.34 -27.19
CA TYR A 53 -6.97 -18.08 -27.65
C TYR A 53 -7.25 -18.70 -29.02
N GLU A 54 -6.37 -18.49 -30.01
CA GLU A 54 -6.58 -18.97 -31.39
C GLU A 54 -6.42 -20.49 -31.54
N THR A 55 -5.57 -21.15 -30.71
CA THR A 55 -5.26 -22.56 -30.86
C THR A 55 -6.06 -23.48 -29.93
N LEU A 56 -6.25 -23.05 -28.66
CA LEU A 56 -6.95 -23.83 -27.64
C LEU A 56 -8.29 -23.20 -27.21
N ALA A 57 -8.72 -22.12 -27.85
CA ALA A 57 -9.93 -21.35 -27.51
C ALA A 57 -10.00 -20.91 -26.04
N ILE A 58 -8.84 -20.74 -25.37
CA ILE A 58 -8.75 -20.32 -23.99
C ILE A 58 -9.12 -18.84 -23.88
N SER A 59 -10.13 -18.55 -23.10
CA SER A 59 -10.68 -17.20 -22.90
C SER A 59 -10.78 -16.77 -21.44
N SER A 60 -10.30 -17.61 -20.50
CA SER A 60 -10.31 -17.34 -19.06
C SER A 60 -9.12 -17.99 -18.35
N VAL A 61 -8.80 -17.51 -17.14
CA VAL A 61 -7.74 -18.09 -16.30
C VAL A 61 -8.07 -19.52 -15.88
N SER A 62 -9.35 -19.82 -15.63
CA SER A 62 -9.79 -21.17 -15.27
C SER A 62 -9.61 -22.18 -16.41
N GLU A 63 -9.93 -21.77 -17.65
CA GLU A 63 -9.68 -22.62 -18.83
C GLU A 63 -8.18 -22.80 -19.08
N LEU A 64 -7.39 -21.75 -18.89
CA LEU A 64 -5.92 -21.84 -18.99
C LEU A 64 -5.35 -22.83 -17.97
N LYS A 65 -5.81 -22.78 -16.71
CA LYS A 65 -5.40 -23.71 -15.66
C LYS A 65 -5.72 -25.14 -16.04
N ALA A 66 -6.95 -25.41 -16.49
CA ALA A 66 -7.37 -26.73 -16.92
C ALA A 66 -6.53 -27.28 -18.09
N ALA A 67 -6.23 -26.44 -19.09
CA ALA A 67 -5.38 -26.82 -20.21
C ALA A 67 -3.91 -27.08 -19.78
N CYS A 68 -3.39 -26.30 -18.83
CA CYS A 68 -2.08 -26.56 -18.23
C CYS A 68 -2.05 -27.91 -17.46
N ASP A 69 -3.08 -28.19 -16.66
CA ASP A 69 -3.17 -29.44 -15.90
C ASP A 69 -3.29 -30.67 -16.81
N GLN A 70 -3.83 -30.50 -18.02
CA GLN A 70 -3.91 -31.54 -19.05
C GLN A 70 -2.64 -31.65 -19.92
N GLY A 71 -1.69 -30.72 -19.76
CA GLY A 71 -0.44 -30.68 -20.51
C GLY A 71 -0.55 -30.07 -21.92
N GLU A 72 -1.73 -29.61 -22.33
CA GLU A 72 -2.01 -29.11 -23.69
C GLU A 72 -1.21 -27.82 -24.00
N VAL A 73 -0.97 -26.98 -23.01
CA VAL A 73 -0.22 -25.74 -23.19
C VAL A 73 1.26 -26.00 -23.49
N ALA A 74 1.84 -27.04 -22.91
CA ALA A 74 3.24 -27.40 -23.16
C ALA A 74 3.50 -27.88 -24.60
N GLU A 75 2.47 -28.37 -25.28
CA GLU A 75 2.56 -28.85 -26.68
C GLU A 75 2.50 -27.71 -27.70
N LEU A 76 2.10 -26.50 -27.28
CA LEU A 76 2.02 -25.38 -28.20
C LEU A 76 3.41 -24.87 -28.61
N PRO A 77 3.59 -24.51 -29.90
CA PRO A 77 4.82 -23.90 -30.37
C PRO A 77 5.20 -22.64 -29.56
N GLY A 78 6.39 -22.63 -28.96
CA GLY A 78 6.91 -21.51 -28.18
C GLY A 78 6.53 -21.49 -26.70
N PHE A 79 5.86 -22.54 -26.19
CA PHE A 79 5.54 -22.69 -24.76
C PHE A 79 6.47 -23.68 -24.06
N GLY A 80 6.31 -25.00 -24.28
CA GLY A 80 7.09 -26.04 -23.61
C GLY A 80 6.79 -26.16 -22.10
N SER A 81 7.26 -27.27 -21.48
CA SER A 81 6.97 -27.62 -20.08
C SER A 81 7.33 -26.54 -19.07
N LYS A 82 8.50 -25.89 -19.21
CA LYS A 82 8.94 -24.80 -18.34
C LYS A 82 8.01 -23.58 -18.38
N THR A 83 7.44 -23.28 -19.54
CA THR A 83 6.50 -22.16 -19.66
C THR A 83 5.18 -22.50 -18.99
N GLN A 84 4.69 -23.73 -19.18
CA GLN A 84 3.48 -24.21 -18.53
C GLN A 84 3.62 -24.21 -17.01
N GLU A 85 4.74 -24.69 -16.45
CA GLU A 85 5.02 -24.61 -15.01
C GLU A 85 4.95 -23.17 -14.48
N LYS A 86 5.62 -22.23 -15.16
CA LYS A 86 5.56 -20.81 -14.78
C LYS A 86 4.16 -20.20 -14.87
N ILE A 87 3.34 -20.63 -15.82
CA ILE A 87 1.94 -20.21 -15.93
C ILE A 87 1.15 -20.73 -14.74
N LEU A 88 1.30 -22.01 -14.37
CA LEU A 88 0.66 -22.58 -13.19
C LEU A 88 1.09 -21.89 -11.89
N GLU A 89 2.39 -21.59 -11.74
CA GLU A 89 2.90 -20.80 -10.62
C GLU A 89 2.26 -19.40 -10.57
N ALA A 90 2.17 -18.71 -11.73
CA ALA A 90 1.54 -17.39 -11.80
C ALA A 90 0.04 -17.43 -11.49
N ILE A 91 -0.68 -18.48 -11.92
CA ILE A 91 -2.09 -18.69 -11.58
C ILE A 91 -2.23 -18.94 -10.08
N ALA A 92 -1.44 -19.86 -9.50
CA ALA A 92 -1.47 -20.13 -8.07
C ALA A 92 -1.14 -18.88 -7.24
N LEU A 93 -0.18 -18.09 -7.68
CA LEU A 93 0.16 -16.81 -7.05
C LEU A 93 -1.01 -15.82 -7.12
N ARG A 94 -1.65 -15.66 -8.29
CA ARG A 94 -2.85 -14.82 -8.46
C ARG A 94 -3.99 -15.29 -7.56
N GLU A 95 -4.25 -16.61 -7.51
CA GLU A 95 -5.28 -17.19 -6.64
C GLU A 95 -4.99 -16.94 -5.16
N SER A 96 -3.73 -16.98 -4.73
CA SER A 96 -3.33 -16.71 -3.35
C SER A 96 -3.55 -15.25 -2.93
N PHE A 97 -3.57 -14.32 -3.89
CA PHE A 97 -3.81 -12.89 -3.66
C PHE A 97 -5.21 -12.41 -4.07
N ALA A 98 -6.08 -13.31 -4.58
CA ALA A 98 -7.40 -12.92 -5.09
C ALA A 98 -8.28 -12.21 -4.05
N ASP A 99 -8.12 -12.56 -2.76
CA ASP A 99 -8.82 -11.97 -1.63
C ASP A 99 -7.90 -11.06 -0.79
N THR A 100 -6.79 -10.56 -1.38
CA THR A 100 -5.81 -9.72 -0.67
C THR A 100 -5.85 -8.30 -1.23
N PHE A 101 -6.01 -7.33 -0.35
CA PHE A 101 -6.11 -5.91 -0.68
C PHE A 101 -4.97 -5.14 -0.02
N LEU A 102 -4.35 -4.20 -0.74
CA LEU A 102 -3.37 -3.29 -0.14
C LEU A 102 -4.04 -2.38 0.89
N LEU A 103 -3.41 -2.19 2.03
CA LEU A 103 -3.88 -1.30 3.10
C LEU A 103 -4.23 0.08 2.55
N ALA A 104 -3.33 0.68 1.77
CA ALA A 104 -3.52 2.01 1.19
C ALA A 104 -4.75 2.08 0.26
N ALA A 105 -5.02 1.01 -0.51
CA ALA A 105 -6.15 0.97 -1.44
C ALA A 105 -7.51 0.90 -0.73
N VAL A 106 -7.57 0.31 0.47
CA VAL A 106 -8.82 0.20 1.24
C VAL A 106 -9.01 1.31 2.27
N THR A 107 -7.97 2.05 2.62
CA THR A 107 -8.03 3.12 3.63
C THR A 107 -9.14 4.14 3.37
N PRO A 108 -9.32 4.71 2.16
CA PRO A 108 -10.40 5.66 1.91
C PRO A 108 -11.80 5.07 2.17
N LEU A 109 -12.01 3.79 1.80
CA LEU A 109 -13.26 3.08 2.02
C LEU A 109 -13.51 2.83 3.52
N VAL A 110 -12.46 2.48 4.27
CA VAL A 110 -12.54 2.30 5.72
C VAL A 110 -12.90 3.61 6.41
N GLU A 111 -12.32 4.71 6.02
CA GLU A 111 -12.61 6.05 6.57
C GLU A 111 -14.03 6.50 6.26
N GLU A 112 -14.53 6.23 5.05
CA GLU A 112 -15.91 6.51 4.65
C GLU A 112 -16.90 5.72 5.52
N ILE A 113 -16.73 4.40 5.64
CA ILE A 113 -17.62 3.56 6.48
C ILE A 113 -17.53 3.96 7.95
N ALA A 114 -16.30 4.18 8.47
CA ALA A 114 -16.10 4.63 9.85
C ALA A 114 -16.82 5.96 10.13
N SER A 115 -16.81 6.88 9.18
CA SER A 115 -17.49 8.17 9.29
C SER A 115 -19.00 8.03 9.34
N LEU A 116 -19.57 7.15 8.50
CA LEU A 116 -21.00 6.82 8.53
C LEU A 116 -21.41 6.20 9.87
N LEU A 117 -20.61 5.27 10.39
CA LEU A 117 -20.86 4.65 11.70
C LEU A 117 -20.75 5.65 12.85
N ARG A 118 -19.81 6.61 12.81
CA ARG A 118 -19.65 7.62 13.87
C ARG A 118 -20.82 8.60 13.99
N VAL A 119 -21.54 8.86 12.90
CA VAL A 119 -22.70 9.76 12.90
C VAL A 119 -24.02 9.02 13.18
N HIS A 120 -23.99 7.70 13.29
CA HIS A 120 -25.18 6.91 13.60
C HIS A 120 -25.66 7.15 15.03
N PRO A 121 -26.97 7.48 15.26
CA PRO A 121 -27.45 7.94 16.56
C PRO A 121 -27.35 6.90 17.69
N GLU A 122 -27.43 5.62 17.35
CA GLU A 122 -27.38 4.53 18.32
C GLU A 122 -25.97 4.02 18.61
N ILE A 123 -24.93 4.58 17.96
CA ILE A 123 -23.54 4.16 18.16
C ILE A 123 -22.83 5.16 19.05
N SER A 124 -22.25 4.69 20.15
CA SER A 124 -21.50 5.52 21.10
C SER A 124 -19.98 5.47 20.89
N ARG A 125 -19.45 4.36 20.34
CA ARG A 125 -18.02 4.17 20.02
C ARG A 125 -17.89 3.40 18.72
N VAL A 126 -16.86 3.76 17.91
CA VAL A 126 -16.50 3.07 16.67
C VAL A 126 -14.99 2.83 16.66
N ALA A 127 -14.58 1.64 16.28
CA ALA A 127 -13.19 1.32 15.97
C ALA A 127 -13.10 0.40 14.75
N VAL A 128 -12.00 0.50 14.04
CA VAL A 128 -11.57 -0.52 13.08
C VAL A 128 -10.63 -1.46 13.81
N ALA A 129 -10.72 -2.74 13.55
CA ALA A 129 -9.93 -3.78 14.20
C ALA A 129 -9.15 -4.61 13.15
N GLY A 130 -8.84 -5.85 13.45
CA GLY A 130 -8.21 -6.80 12.53
C GLY A 130 -6.81 -6.40 12.06
N SER A 131 -6.44 -6.95 10.92
CA SER A 131 -5.16 -6.70 10.28
C SER A 131 -5.00 -5.24 9.82
N PHE A 132 -6.11 -4.57 9.48
CA PHE A 132 -6.11 -3.14 9.16
C PHE A 132 -5.59 -2.30 10.33
N ARG A 133 -6.10 -2.50 11.55
CA ARG A 133 -5.65 -1.76 12.73
C ARG A 133 -4.20 -2.04 13.09
N ARG A 134 -3.71 -3.24 12.81
CA ARG A 134 -2.30 -3.60 12.99
C ARG A 134 -1.38 -3.08 11.89
N ALA A 135 -1.90 -2.24 10.98
CA ALA A 135 -1.18 -1.64 9.86
C ALA A 135 -0.43 -2.67 9.00
N LYS A 136 -1.06 -3.85 8.74
CA LYS A 136 -0.49 -4.83 7.81
C LYS A 136 -0.51 -4.26 6.40
N GLU A 137 0.54 -4.51 5.62
CA GLU A 137 0.63 -4.05 4.22
C GLU A 137 -0.54 -4.50 3.37
N THR A 138 -1.09 -5.69 3.70
CA THR A 138 -2.25 -6.28 3.05
C THR A 138 -3.29 -6.73 4.06
N VAL A 139 -4.56 -6.66 3.67
CA VAL A 139 -5.71 -7.11 4.44
C VAL A 139 -6.58 -8.04 3.60
N HIS A 140 -7.26 -9.01 4.22
CA HIS A 140 -8.19 -9.92 3.57
C HIS A 140 -9.66 -9.55 3.83
N ASP A 141 -9.91 -8.95 4.96
CA ASP A 141 -11.21 -8.49 5.44
C ASP A 141 -11.07 -7.18 6.20
N LEU A 142 -12.19 -6.55 6.47
CA LEU A 142 -12.30 -5.35 7.30
C LEU A 142 -13.15 -5.67 8.50
N ASP A 143 -12.66 -5.43 9.70
CA ASP A 143 -13.37 -5.62 10.95
C ASP A 143 -13.75 -4.27 11.56
N PHE A 144 -15.04 -3.98 11.68
CA PHE A 144 -15.57 -2.85 12.44
C PHE A 144 -16.13 -3.31 13.78
N LEU A 145 -15.85 -2.56 14.81
CA LEU A 145 -16.37 -2.74 16.14
C LEU A 145 -17.12 -1.49 16.56
N VAL A 146 -18.33 -1.67 17.06
CA VAL A 146 -19.16 -0.57 17.57
C VAL A 146 -19.71 -0.88 18.96
N ALA A 147 -19.86 0.16 19.78
CA ALA A 147 -20.58 0.07 21.03
C ALA A 147 -21.98 0.67 20.88
N THR A 148 -23.00 -0.10 21.22
CA THR A 148 -24.39 0.28 21.09
C THR A 148 -25.29 -0.39 22.13
N LYS A 149 -26.48 0.18 22.34
CA LYS A 149 -27.58 -0.47 23.11
C LYS A 149 -28.58 -1.20 22.21
N GLU A 150 -28.53 -0.91 20.90
CA GLU A 150 -29.44 -1.47 19.88
C GLU A 150 -28.66 -2.27 18.82
N PRO A 151 -28.01 -3.39 19.21
CA PRO A 151 -27.09 -4.09 18.32
C PRO A 151 -27.76 -4.65 17.06
N ALA A 152 -28.98 -5.16 17.16
CA ALA A 152 -29.72 -5.72 16.02
C ALA A 152 -30.03 -4.65 14.97
N LEU A 153 -30.51 -3.47 15.41
CA LEU A 153 -30.78 -2.34 14.53
C LEU A 153 -29.49 -1.87 13.80
N VAL A 154 -28.41 -1.70 14.55
CA VAL A 154 -27.14 -1.26 13.98
C VAL A 154 -26.57 -2.28 12.99
N CYS A 155 -26.72 -3.58 13.26
CA CYS A 155 -26.33 -4.64 12.32
C CYS A 155 -27.18 -4.60 11.04
N GLU A 156 -28.50 -4.37 11.14
CA GLU A 156 -29.38 -4.24 9.99
C GLU A 156 -29.02 -3.00 9.15
N ASP A 157 -28.87 -1.84 9.78
CA ASP A 157 -28.53 -0.58 9.12
C ASP A 157 -27.16 -0.66 8.40
N PHE A 158 -26.19 -1.35 9.01
CA PHE A 158 -24.90 -1.61 8.38
C PHE A 158 -25.02 -2.35 7.05
N THR A 159 -25.94 -3.31 6.94
CA THR A 159 -26.15 -4.08 5.70
C THR A 159 -26.76 -3.25 4.57
N THR A 160 -27.31 -2.07 4.87
CA THR A 160 -27.92 -1.16 3.89
C THR A 160 -26.99 -0.06 3.39
N LEU A 161 -25.74 -0.01 3.87
CA LEU A 161 -24.76 1.00 3.47
C LEU A 161 -24.55 0.99 1.94
N PRO A 162 -24.35 2.18 1.32
CA PRO A 162 -24.18 2.30 -0.14
C PRO A 162 -23.02 1.48 -0.70
N GLN A 163 -22.01 1.18 0.11
CA GLN A 163 -20.81 0.42 -0.24
C GLN A 163 -21.07 -1.09 -0.34
N VAL A 164 -22.17 -1.58 0.24
CA VAL A 164 -22.51 -3.01 0.27
C VAL A 164 -22.95 -3.50 -1.10
N ALA A 165 -22.39 -4.60 -1.56
CA ALA A 165 -22.79 -5.31 -2.78
C ALA A 165 -23.74 -6.47 -2.46
N SER A 166 -23.46 -7.23 -1.38
CA SER A 166 -24.29 -8.35 -0.94
C SER A 166 -24.12 -8.63 0.55
N ILE A 167 -25.18 -9.18 1.16
CA ILE A 167 -25.20 -9.60 2.56
C ILE A 167 -24.74 -11.06 2.61
N ILE A 168 -23.73 -11.34 3.44
CA ILE A 168 -23.26 -12.69 3.73
C ILE A 168 -24.05 -13.27 4.91
N ALA A 169 -24.16 -12.48 5.99
CA ALA A 169 -24.93 -12.83 7.18
C ALA A 169 -25.33 -11.57 7.95
N CYS A 170 -26.48 -11.60 8.60
CA CYS A 170 -26.91 -10.57 9.54
C CYS A 170 -27.58 -11.25 10.74
N GLY A 171 -26.97 -11.06 11.91
CA GLY A 171 -27.46 -11.55 13.21
C GLY A 171 -27.66 -10.40 14.19
N GLU A 172 -28.00 -10.71 15.43
CA GLU A 172 -28.31 -9.71 16.45
C GLU A 172 -27.09 -8.83 16.84
N THR A 173 -25.88 -9.38 16.80
CA THR A 173 -24.66 -8.70 17.26
C THR A 173 -23.52 -8.74 16.25
N LYS A 174 -23.74 -9.36 15.09
CA LYS A 174 -22.78 -9.45 13.99
C LYS A 174 -23.50 -9.31 12.66
N ALA A 175 -22.94 -8.48 11.77
CA ALA A 175 -23.24 -8.46 10.35
C ALA A 175 -21.98 -8.70 9.53
N SER A 176 -22.10 -9.44 8.43
CA SER A 176 -21.03 -9.71 7.47
C SER A 176 -21.56 -9.40 6.09
N VAL A 177 -20.84 -8.58 5.35
CA VAL A 177 -21.20 -8.14 4.00
C VAL A 177 -20.03 -8.27 3.05
N ARG A 178 -20.32 -8.32 1.77
CA ARG A 178 -19.34 -8.12 0.72
C ARG A 178 -19.48 -6.72 0.15
N LEU A 179 -18.42 -5.96 0.14
CA LEU A 179 -18.42 -4.61 -0.41
C LEU A 179 -18.25 -4.63 -1.96
N LYS A 180 -18.57 -3.52 -2.60
CA LYS A 180 -18.55 -3.39 -4.08
C LYS A 180 -17.18 -3.64 -4.71
N ASN A 181 -16.09 -3.43 -3.97
CA ASN A 181 -14.72 -3.75 -4.40
C ASN A 181 -14.34 -5.22 -4.20
N GLY A 182 -15.24 -6.04 -3.65
CA GLY A 182 -15.03 -7.47 -3.43
C GLY A 182 -14.52 -7.85 -2.03
N ILE A 183 -14.06 -6.90 -1.19
CA ILE A 183 -13.59 -7.21 0.16
C ILE A 183 -14.75 -7.59 1.08
N GLN A 184 -14.54 -8.56 1.96
CA GLN A 184 -15.48 -8.85 3.04
C GLN A 184 -15.34 -7.80 4.15
N CYS A 185 -16.46 -7.40 4.73
CA CYS A 185 -16.51 -6.46 5.82
C CYS A 185 -17.43 -6.97 6.92
N ASP A 186 -16.90 -7.11 8.13
CA ASP A 186 -17.60 -7.59 9.31
C ASP A 186 -17.82 -6.44 10.28
N LEU A 187 -19.04 -6.33 10.82
CA LEU A 187 -19.39 -5.47 11.93
C LEU A 187 -19.69 -6.32 13.17
N ARG A 188 -19.09 -5.94 14.29
CA ARG A 188 -19.41 -6.45 15.62
C ARG A 188 -20.01 -5.35 16.48
N ALA A 189 -21.20 -5.60 17.04
CA ALA A 189 -21.90 -4.70 17.94
C ALA A 189 -21.84 -5.26 19.37
N VAL A 190 -21.30 -4.47 20.30
CA VAL A 190 -21.09 -4.86 21.71
C VAL A 190 -21.59 -3.76 22.64
N SER A 191 -21.66 -4.04 23.94
CA SER A 191 -21.92 -3.00 24.93
C SER A 191 -20.68 -2.13 25.19
N ASN A 192 -20.86 -0.93 25.77
CA ASN A 192 -19.73 -0.06 26.14
C ASN A 192 -18.74 -0.75 27.09
N ALA A 193 -19.21 -1.57 28.02
CA ALA A 193 -18.35 -2.30 28.97
C ALA A 193 -17.53 -3.41 28.28
N GLN A 194 -18.06 -4.02 27.22
CA GLN A 194 -17.36 -5.05 26.47
C GLN A 194 -16.41 -4.48 25.41
N PHE A 195 -16.62 -3.24 25.01
CA PHE A 195 -15.89 -2.63 23.89
C PHE A 195 -14.37 -2.70 24.00
N PRO A 196 -13.70 -2.41 25.14
CA PRO A 196 -12.27 -2.54 25.28
C PRO A 196 -11.76 -3.97 25.04
N PHE A 197 -12.46 -4.95 25.58
CA PHE A 197 -12.11 -6.37 25.45
C PHE A 197 -12.31 -6.87 24.02
N ALA A 198 -13.43 -6.52 23.40
CA ALA A 198 -13.72 -6.84 22.02
C ALA A 198 -12.68 -6.17 21.09
N LEU A 199 -12.29 -4.91 21.36
CA LEU A 199 -11.29 -4.22 20.59
C LEU A 199 -9.93 -4.93 20.65
N GLN A 200 -9.49 -5.31 21.84
CA GLN A 200 -8.25 -6.08 22.01
C GLN A 200 -8.32 -7.42 21.26
N TYR A 201 -9.43 -8.16 21.44
CA TYR A 201 -9.61 -9.49 20.85
C TYR A 201 -9.66 -9.45 19.32
N PHE A 202 -10.50 -8.59 18.72
CA PHE A 202 -10.67 -8.49 17.27
C PHE A 202 -9.50 -7.78 16.57
N THR A 203 -8.71 -6.99 17.30
CA THR A 203 -7.45 -6.46 16.75
C THR A 203 -6.45 -7.60 16.48
N GLY A 204 -6.37 -8.60 17.35
CA GLY A 204 -5.43 -9.72 17.20
C GLY A 204 -3.98 -9.30 17.46
N SER A 205 -2.98 -9.97 16.86
CA SER A 205 -3.12 -11.17 16.02
C SER A 205 -3.69 -12.38 16.79
N LYS A 206 -3.94 -13.47 16.09
CA LYS A 206 -4.36 -14.73 16.74
C LYS A 206 -3.29 -15.20 17.73
N GLU A 207 -2.04 -15.16 17.33
CA GLU A 207 -0.87 -15.56 18.09
C GLU A 207 -0.70 -14.68 19.34
N HIS A 208 -0.81 -13.35 19.17
CA HIS A 208 -0.81 -12.40 20.27
C HIS A 208 -1.94 -12.68 21.27
N ASN A 209 -3.16 -12.92 20.81
CA ASN A 209 -4.30 -13.24 21.67
C ASN A 209 -4.11 -14.53 22.46
N VAL A 210 -3.51 -15.56 21.86
CA VAL A 210 -3.18 -16.82 22.55
C VAL A 210 -2.17 -16.55 23.67
N ALA A 211 -1.13 -15.77 23.40
CA ALA A 211 -0.10 -15.46 24.38
C ALA A 211 -0.63 -14.58 25.54
N ILE A 212 -1.40 -13.53 25.24
CA ILE A 212 -2.04 -12.66 26.26
C ILE A 212 -3.03 -13.46 27.14
N ARG A 213 -3.84 -14.34 26.55
CA ARG A 213 -4.75 -15.22 27.32
C ARG A 213 -3.97 -16.17 28.24
N SER A 214 -2.86 -16.73 27.74
CA SER A 214 -2.00 -17.60 28.55
C SER A 214 -1.35 -16.84 29.72
N LEU A 215 -0.99 -15.58 29.49
CA LEU A 215 -0.49 -14.70 30.56
C LEU A 215 -1.59 -14.36 31.56
N ALA A 216 -2.81 -14.03 31.11
CA ALA A 216 -3.95 -13.73 31.96
C ALA A 216 -4.23 -14.90 32.93
N LEU A 217 -4.16 -16.16 32.46
CA LEU A 217 -4.32 -17.33 33.32
C LEU A 217 -3.27 -17.42 34.43
N LYS A 218 -2.02 -17.01 34.18
CA LYS A 218 -0.96 -16.94 35.21
C LYS A 218 -1.26 -15.88 36.26
N HIS A 219 -2.04 -14.85 35.93
CA HIS A 219 -2.51 -13.82 36.85
C HIS A 219 -3.86 -14.18 37.53
N GLY A 220 -4.37 -15.42 37.35
CA GLY A 220 -5.66 -15.85 37.91
C GLY A 220 -6.87 -15.24 37.20
N LEU A 221 -6.69 -14.73 35.96
CA LEU A 221 -7.70 -14.14 35.11
C LEU A 221 -7.93 -15.02 33.89
N SER A 222 -9.21 -15.08 33.43
CA SER A 222 -9.54 -15.60 32.11
C SER A 222 -10.04 -14.45 31.25
N LEU A 223 -9.42 -14.25 30.08
CA LEU A 223 -9.68 -13.15 29.15
C LEU A 223 -10.40 -13.67 27.90
N ASN A 224 -11.49 -13.01 27.52
CA ASN A 224 -12.16 -13.21 26.22
C ASN A 224 -12.69 -11.87 25.69
N GLU A 225 -13.40 -11.90 24.57
CA GLU A 225 -13.95 -10.71 23.90
C GLU A 225 -15.05 -9.98 24.70
N TYR A 226 -15.54 -10.56 25.77
CA TYR A 226 -16.62 -9.99 26.61
C TYR A 226 -16.08 -9.42 27.92
N GLY A 227 -14.92 -9.85 28.41
CA GLY A 227 -14.36 -9.37 29.66
C GLY A 227 -13.36 -10.29 30.31
N PHE A 228 -12.93 -9.89 31.50
CA PHE A 228 -12.25 -10.75 32.45
C PHE A 228 -13.22 -11.60 33.23
N THR A 229 -12.85 -12.85 33.47
CA THR A 229 -13.49 -13.75 34.42
C THR A 229 -12.42 -14.38 35.33
N GLY A 230 -12.83 -14.93 36.46
CA GLY A 230 -11.91 -15.51 37.48
C GLY A 230 -12.04 -14.82 38.83
N GLU A 231 -11.34 -15.34 39.86
CA GLU A 231 -11.48 -14.89 41.24
C GLU A 231 -11.03 -13.44 41.46
N THR A 232 -10.07 -12.96 40.68
CA THR A 232 -9.52 -11.60 40.76
C THR A 232 -10.12 -10.61 39.80
N ALA A 233 -11.02 -11.05 38.91
CA ALA A 233 -11.60 -10.23 37.84
C ALA A 233 -12.32 -8.96 38.35
N VAL A 234 -12.97 -9.03 39.51
CA VAL A 234 -13.67 -7.91 40.14
C VAL A 234 -12.77 -6.76 40.60
N ASN A 235 -11.48 -7.01 40.69
CA ASN A 235 -10.49 -6.01 41.10
C ASN A 235 -9.98 -5.12 39.95
N HIS A 236 -10.41 -5.39 38.72
CA HIS A 236 -9.94 -4.69 37.53
C HIS A 236 -11.09 -3.95 36.86
N GLU A 237 -11.08 -2.64 36.95
CA GLU A 237 -11.95 -1.77 36.17
C GLU A 237 -11.30 -1.54 34.80
N VAL A 238 -12.02 -1.85 33.72
CA VAL A 238 -11.54 -1.74 32.33
C VAL A 238 -12.48 -0.80 31.57
N ASN A 239 -12.00 0.40 31.30
CA ASN A 239 -12.69 1.43 30.51
C ASN A 239 -12.08 1.56 29.11
N GLU A 240 -10.79 1.30 29.00
CA GLU A 240 -10.02 1.36 27.77
C GLU A 240 -9.18 0.11 27.55
N GLU A 241 -8.80 -0.14 26.32
CA GLU A 241 -7.98 -1.30 25.95
C GLU A 241 -6.65 -1.38 26.74
N ALA A 242 -6.05 -0.22 27.05
CA ALA A 242 -4.82 -0.15 27.83
C ALA A 242 -4.98 -0.73 29.26
N ASP A 243 -6.19 -0.68 29.83
CA ASP A 243 -6.43 -1.21 31.16
C ASP A 243 -6.29 -2.75 31.21
N ILE A 244 -6.56 -3.43 30.07
CA ILE A 244 -6.36 -4.89 29.96
C ILE A 244 -4.88 -5.23 30.12
N TYR A 245 -4.00 -4.50 29.45
CA TYR A 245 -2.54 -4.68 29.54
C TYR A 245 -2.03 -4.33 30.96
N ARG A 246 -2.52 -3.23 31.52
CA ARG A 246 -2.19 -2.82 32.89
C ARG A 246 -2.60 -3.85 33.94
N ALA A 247 -3.76 -4.50 33.78
CA ALA A 247 -4.22 -5.60 34.64
C ALA A 247 -3.30 -6.81 34.60
N LEU A 248 -2.52 -6.97 33.52
CA LEU A 248 -1.52 -8.02 33.33
C LEU A 248 -0.09 -7.55 33.63
N SER A 249 0.08 -6.36 34.22
CA SER A 249 1.39 -5.75 34.52
C SER A 249 2.23 -5.51 33.26
N LEU A 250 1.59 -5.13 32.16
CA LEU A 250 2.23 -4.83 30.90
C LEU A 250 2.05 -3.34 30.56
N ASP A 251 3.02 -2.77 29.86
CA ASP A 251 2.79 -1.55 29.10
C ASP A 251 1.79 -1.81 27.96
N PHE A 252 1.09 -0.76 27.54
CA PHE A 252 0.19 -0.88 26.39
C PHE A 252 0.97 -1.24 25.13
N ILE A 253 0.61 -2.36 24.52
CA ILE A 253 1.24 -2.81 23.29
C ILE A 253 0.47 -2.20 22.09
N PRO A 254 1.12 -1.32 21.29
CA PRO A 254 0.51 -0.79 20.08
C PRO A 254 0.04 -1.90 19.13
N PRO A 255 -1.09 -1.72 18.43
CA PRO A 255 -1.62 -2.73 17.51
C PRO A 255 -0.60 -3.24 16.49
N GLU A 256 0.25 -2.36 15.98
CA GLU A 256 1.27 -2.65 14.98
C GLU A 256 2.32 -3.67 15.44
N LEU A 257 2.51 -3.80 16.75
CA LEU A 257 3.47 -4.75 17.34
C LEU A 257 2.86 -6.11 17.69
N ARG A 258 1.53 -6.28 17.63
CA ARG A 258 0.80 -7.47 18.14
C ARG A 258 0.90 -8.68 17.19
N GLU A 259 2.10 -9.16 16.93
CA GLU A 259 2.36 -10.31 16.06
C GLU A 259 3.08 -11.47 16.77
N ASN A 260 3.14 -11.44 18.11
CA ASN A 260 3.83 -12.42 18.97
C ASN A 260 5.30 -12.63 18.56
N ARG A 261 6.03 -11.49 18.50
CA ARG A 261 7.46 -11.45 18.13
C ARG A 261 8.33 -10.90 19.26
N GLY A 262 7.91 -11.09 20.51
CA GLY A 262 8.62 -10.61 21.72
C GLY A 262 8.04 -9.33 22.31
N GLU A 263 6.94 -8.81 21.79
CA GLU A 263 6.30 -7.58 22.26
C GLU A 263 5.74 -7.72 23.68
N ILE A 264 5.36 -8.94 24.10
CA ILE A 264 4.79 -9.18 25.43
C ILE A 264 5.89 -9.10 26.49
N GLU A 265 7.03 -9.71 26.23
CA GLU A 265 8.22 -9.64 27.07
C GLU A 265 8.74 -8.20 27.14
N ALA A 266 8.83 -7.52 25.99
CA ALA A 266 9.24 -6.12 25.93
C ALA A 266 8.29 -5.20 26.71
N ALA A 267 6.97 -5.47 26.71
CA ALA A 267 5.99 -4.72 27.48
C ALA A 267 6.13 -4.96 29.00
N ALA A 268 6.46 -6.18 29.41
CA ALA A 268 6.71 -6.52 30.80
C ALA A 268 8.01 -5.88 31.33
N ASP A 269 9.03 -5.77 30.48
CA ASP A 269 10.35 -5.20 30.81
C ASP A 269 10.40 -3.68 30.57
N HIS A 270 9.30 -3.03 30.14
CA HIS A 270 9.23 -1.61 29.80
C HIS A 270 10.21 -1.19 28.69
N THR A 271 10.43 -2.06 27.71
CA THR A 271 11.39 -1.86 26.61
C THR A 271 10.74 -1.85 25.22
N LEU A 272 9.41 -1.63 25.16
CA LEU A 272 8.73 -1.49 23.88
C LEU A 272 9.37 -0.39 23.02
N PRO A 273 9.56 -0.62 21.73
CA PRO A 273 10.08 0.41 20.84
C PRO A 273 9.10 1.58 20.72
N ARG A 274 9.62 2.80 20.66
CA ARG A 274 8.81 3.97 20.31
C ARG A 274 8.55 3.94 18.81
N LEU A 275 7.29 3.75 18.41
CA LEU A 275 6.89 3.76 17.02
C LEU A 275 6.96 5.17 16.41
N VAL A 276 7.22 5.22 15.10
CA VAL A 276 7.16 6.46 14.34
C VAL A 276 5.69 6.84 14.16
N GLU A 277 5.38 8.11 14.45
CA GLU A 277 4.08 8.73 14.24
C GLU A 277 4.18 9.82 13.17
N LEU A 278 3.05 10.20 12.57
CA LEU A 278 3.01 11.24 11.54
C LEU A 278 3.64 12.56 12.04
N THR A 279 3.42 12.90 13.31
CA THR A 279 3.99 14.09 13.96
C THR A 279 5.52 14.08 14.09
N HIS A 280 6.14 12.91 13.92
CA HIS A 280 7.60 12.78 13.94
C HIS A 280 8.24 13.05 12.56
N LEU A 281 7.44 13.05 11.49
CA LEU A 281 7.94 13.34 10.15
C LEU A 281 8.19 14.84 10.03
N ARG A 282 9.43 15.21 9.70
CA ARG A 282 9.86 16.60 9.54
C ARG A 282 10.00 17.05 8.11
N GLY A 283 10.14 16.11 7.18
CA GLY A 283 10.31 16.38 5.78
C GLY A 283 10.52 15.12 4.98
N THR A 284 10.69 15.27 3.70
CA THR A 284 10.91 14.17 2.77
C THR A 284 11.94 14.55 1.71
N PHE A 285 12.58 13.55 1.15
CA PHE A 285 13.51 13.66 0.02
C PHE A 285 13.00 12.79 -1.12
N HIS A 286 13.66 12.87 -2.28
CA HIS A 286 13.32 12.13 -3.49
C HIS A 286 11.93 12.50 -4.02
N ASN A 287 11.77 13.80 -4.31
CA ASN A 287 10.55 14.37 -4.87
C ASN A 287 10.84 15.03 -6.22
N HIS A 288 9.89 14.90 -7.16
CA HIS A 288 9.99 15.41 -8.52
C HIS A 288 8.99 16.51 -8.76
N THR A 289 9.39 17.48 -9.59
CA THR A 289 8.54 18.58 -10.02
C THR A 289 8.20 18.47 -11.51
N THR A 290 7.39 19.40 -12.01
CA THR A 290 7.14 19.53 -13.46
C THR A 290 8.38 19.88 -14.28
N ALA A 291 9.53 20.11 -13.62
CA ALA A 291 10.79 20.26 -14.34
C ALA A 291 11.24 18.93 -14.94
N SER A 292 10.98 17.78 -14.30
CA SER A 292 11.12 16.45 -14.91
C SER A 292 9.77 15.83 -15.19
N ASP A 293 9.32 14.87 -14.41
CA ASP A 293 8.10 14.07 -14.59
C ASP A 293 7.11 14.18 -13.44
N GLY A 294 7.36 15.06 -12.47
CA GLY A 294 6.40 15.37 -11.42
C GLY A 294 5.15 16.11 -11.94
N HIS A 295 4.12 16.17 -11.12
CA HIS A 295 2.82 16.73 -11.50
C HIS A 295 2.66 18.20 -11.14
N ASP A 296 3.42 18.68 -10.14
CA ASP A 296 3.28 20.03 -9.58
C ASP A 296 4.56 20.86 -9.71
N THR A 297 4.39 22.18 -9.66
CA THR A 297 5.53 23.10 -9.71
C THR A 297 6.31 23.09 -8.40
N LEU A 298 7.53 23.60 -8.43
CA LEU A 298 8.38 23.73 -7.25
C LEU A 298 7.68 24.50 -6.11
N GLU A 299 6.98 25.60 -6.44
CA GLU A 299 6.26 26.44 -5.51
C GLU A 299 5.07 25.68 -4.88
N ALA A 300 4.26 25.00 -5.72
CA ALA A 300 3.11 24.24 -5.23
C ALA A 300 3.54 23.08 -4.32
N MET A 301 4.64 22.39 -4.64
CA MET A 301 5.22 21.34 -3.80
C MET A 301 5.70 21.90 -2.44
N ALA A 302 6.29 23.10 -2.43
CA ALA A 302 6.73 23.75 -1.20
C ALA A 302 5.55 24.17 -0.33
N ASP A 303 4.52 24.77 -0.93
CA ASP A 303 3.30 25.21 -0.24
C ASP A 303 2.59 24.01 0.41
N GLU A 304 2.38 22.92 -0.32
CA GLU A 304 1.77 21.70 0.24
C GLU A 304 2.60 21.07 1.36
N ALA A 305 3.93 21.06 1.22
CA ALA A 305 4.80 20.55 2.28
C ALA A 305 4.68 21.37 3.58
N MET A 306 4.56 22.70 3.46
CA MET A 306 4.32 23.57 4.62
C MET A 306 2.93 23.36 5.22
N ASP A 307 1.89 23.19 4.41
CA ASP A 307 0.53 22.92 4.85
C ASP A 307 0.42 21.56 5.58
N LEU A 308 1.23 20.57 5.17
CA LEU A 308 1.39 19.29 5.87
C LEU A 308 2.23 19.40 7.17
N GLY A 309 2.75 20.59 7.50
CA GLY A 309 3.55 20.82 8.71
C GLY A 309 5.00 20.32 8.60
N LEU A 310 5.48 20.04 7.40
CA LEU A 310 6.87 19.65 7.18
C LEU A 310 7.81 20.85 7.36
N GLN A 311 9.03 20.59 7.77
CA GLN A 311 10.07 21.61 7.99
C GLN A 311 11.01 21.73 6.80
N TYR A 312 11.05 20.70 5.93
CA TYR A 312 11.87 20.70 4.74
C TYR A 312 11.31 19.78 3.65
N LEU A 313 11.72 20.07 2.41
CA LEU A 313 11.45 19.24 1.23
C LEU A 313 12.72 19.17 0.36
N GLY A 314 13.15 17.96 0.01
CA GLY A 314 14.23 17.73 -0.93
C GLY A 314 13.68 17.52 -2.34
N ILE A 315 14.08 18.36 -3.28
CA ILE A 315 13.74 18.24 -4.71
C ILE A 315 14.86 17.52 -5.43
N SER A 316 14.52 16.49 -6.21
CA SER A 316 15.50 15.61 -6.86
C SER A 316 15.06 15.19 -8.26
N ASP A 317 14.72 16.14 -9.09
CA ASP A 317 14.34 15.89 -10.49
C ASP A 317 15.39 15.05 -11.22
N HIS A 318 14.95 14.21 -12.16
CA HIS A 318 15.80 13.29 -12.92
C HIS A 318 16.93 13.96 -13.68
N SER A 319 18.06 13.28 -13.79
CA SER A 319 19.20 13.69 -14.62
C SER A 319 18.97 13.36 -16.10
N LYS A 320 19.84 13.89 -16.96
CA LYS A 320 19.70 13.90 -18.44
C LYS A 320 19.63 12.51 -19.09
N SER A 321 20.15 11.46 -18.46
CA SER A 321 20.08 10.09 -18.99
C SER A 321 18.71 9.45 -18.89
N SER A 322 17.73 10.11 -18.25
CA SER A 322 16.32 9.72 -18.20
C SER A 322 15.43 10.59 -19.10
N PRO A 323 15.55 10.49 -20.44
CA PRO A 323 14.79 11.32 -21.38
C PRO A 323 13.29 11.06 -21.35
N GLN A 324 12.85 9.85 -20.96
CA GLN A 324 11.45 9.49 -20.76
C GLN A 324 10.80 10.28 -19.63
N ALA A 325 11.57 10.66 -18.63
CA ALA A 325 11.17 11.49 -17.50
C ALA A 325 11.49 12.98 -17.71
N ASN A 326 11.82 13.41 -18.94
CA ASN A 326 12.23 14.79 -19.25
C ASN A 326 13.45 15.26 -18.41
N GLY A 327 14.38 14.37 -18.10
CA GLY A 327 15.52 14.63 -17.23
C GLY A 327 16.28 15.91 -17.54
N LEU A 328 16.77 16.57 -16.50
CA LEU A 328 17.43 17.87 -16.58
C LEU A 328 18.84 17.72 -17.12
N ASN A 329 19.23 18.62 -18.02
CA ASN A 329 20.65 18.84 -18.31
C ASN A 329 21.26 19.80 -17.27
N GLU A 330 22.57 19.99 -17.33
CA GLU A 330 23.34 20.81 -16.38
C GLU A 330 22.78 22.25 -16.27
N ALA A 331 22.39 22.86 -17.39
CA ALA A 331 21.85 24.22 -17.39
C ALA A 331 20.50 24.33 -16.67
N ARG A 332 19.59 23.39 -16.94
CA ARG A 332 18.26 23.32 -16.29
C ARG A 332 18.39 22.99 -14.81
N LEU A 333 19.29 22.07 -14.44
CA LEU A 333 19.53 21.73 -13.04
C LEU A 333 20.05 22.94 -12.25
N LEU A 334 21.05 23.66 -12.79
CA LEU A 334 21.58 24.85 -12.15
C LEU A 334 20.58 26.01 -12.10
N GLU A 335 19.65 26.10 -13.04
CA GLU A 335 18.53 27.04 -12.99
C GLU A 335 17.59 26.69 -11.84
N GLN A 336 17.25 25.39 -11.64
CA GLN A 336 16.43 24.93 -10.52
C GLN A 336 17.11 25.18 -9.17
N VAL A 337 18.43 24.94 -9.05
CA VAL A 337 19.21 25.28 -7.83
C VAL A 337 19.05 26.76 -7.48
N ARG A 338 19.16 27.66 -8.49
CA ARG A 338 18.95 29.10 -8.27
C ARG A 338 17.53 29.44 -7.87
N ALA A 339 16.51 28.80 -8.47
CA ALA A 339 15.10 28.98 -8.12
C ALA A 339 14.83 28.55 -6.67
N ILE A 340 15.34 27.38 -6.27
CA ILE A 340 15.25 26.88 -4.88
C ILE A 340 15.91 27.86 -3.90
N SER A 341 17.09 28.38 -4.23
CA SER A 341 17.80 29.37 -3.41
C SER A 341 17.00 30.66 -3.27
N ALA A 342 16.35 31.12 -4.33
CA ALA A 342 15.51 32.31 -4.31
C ALA A 342 14.25 32.12 -3.44
N LEU A 343 13.59 30.97 -3.54
CA LEU A 343 12.42 30.62 -2.69
C LEU A 343 12.80 30.52 -1.22
N ASN A 344 13.92 29.89 -0.90
CA ASN A 344 14.43 29.79 0.47
C ASN A 344 14.67 31.13 1.14
N ALA A 345 14.96 32.19 0.38
CA ALA A 345 15.10 33.53 0.93
C ALA A 345 13.80 34.12 1.50
N GLY A 346 12.63 33.55 1.12
CA GLY A 346 11.31 33.93 1.61
C GLY A 346 10.75 33.04 2.74
N TYR A 347 11.45 31.97 3.11
CA TYR A 347 10.99 31.05 4.15
C TYR A 347 11.75 31.23 5.47
N ASP A 348 11.01 31.36 6.59
CA ASP A 348 11.60 31.50 7.92
C ASP A 348 11.84 30.17 8.63
N SER A 349 10.91 29.21 8.48
CA SER A 349 10.89 27.92 9.23
C SER A 349 10.84 26.68 8.35
N PHE A 350 10.89 26.87 7.03
CA PHE A 350 10.86 25.80 6.04
C PHE A 350 12.09 25.91 5.14
N ARG A 351 12.60 24.77 4.64
CA ARG A 351 13.74 24.72 3.72
C ARG A 351 13.51 23.77 2.57
N LEU A 352 13.72 24.24 1.36
CA LEU A 352 13.94 23.42 0.17
C LEU A 352 15.40 23.03 0.08
N PHE A 353 15.67 21.73 -0.13
CA PHE A 353 16.99 21.23 -0.48
C PHE A 353 17.06 20.98 -1.98
N ALA A 354 18.10 21.48 -2.62
CA ALA A 354 18.36 21.30 -4.03
C ALA A 354 19.14 20.01 -4.27
N GLY A 355 18.54 19.03 -4.92
CA GLY A 355 19.17 17.77 -5.27
C GLY A 355 18.89 17.36 -6.70
N SER A 356 19.31 16.15 -7.05
CA SER A 356 18.93 15.47 -8.29
C SER A 356 18.90 13.97 -8.06
N GLU A 357 17.96 13.29 -8.73
CA GLU A 357 18.02 11.86 -8.93
C GLU A 357 18.94 11.59 -10.11
N VAL A 358 20.17 11.19 -9.79
CA VAL A 358 21.26 11.06 -10.75
C VAL A 358 21.34 9.61 -11.23
N ASP A 359 21.26 9.41 -12.54
CA ASP A 359 21.44 8.08 -13.13
C ASP A 359 22.85 7.53 -12.84
N ILE A 360 22.89 6.31 -12.30
CA ILE A 360 24.11 5.51 -12.22
C ILE A 360 24.30 4.84 -13.58
N LEU A 361 25.31 5.25 -14.32
CA LEU A 361 25.61 4.74 -15.66
C LEU A 361 26.12 3.29 -15.61
N LYS A 362 26.22 2.64 -16.77
CA LYS A 362 26.57 1.21 -16.86
C LYS A 362 27.87 0.85 -16.16
N ASP A 363 28.86 1.73 -16.19
CA ASP A 363 30.20 1.55 -15.61
C ASP A 363 30.27 1.94 -14.11
N GLY A 364 29.17 2.47 -13.55
CA GLY A 364 29.10 2.95 -12.18
C GLY A 364 29.42 4.43 -12.02
N SER A 365 29.76 5.16 -13.11
CA SER A 365 29.88 6.61 -13.08
C SER A 365 28.53 7.28 -12.97
N LEU A 366 28.49 8.53 -12.52
CA LEU A 366 27.30 9.33 -12.39
C LEU A 366 27.03 10.16 -13.65
N ASP A 367 25.77 10.44 -13.93
CA ASP A 367 25.34 11.15 -15.13
C ASP A 367 25.79 12.63 -15.18
N PHE A 368 26.10 13.23 -14.04
CA PHE A 368 26.69 14.55 -13.93
C PHE A 368 28.13 14.48 -13.46
N ALA A 369 28.95 15.44 -13.91
CA ALA A 369 30.32 15.63 -13.42
C ALA A 369 30.32 16.19 -11.98
N ASP A 370 31.40 15.91 -11.24
CA ASP A 370 31.53 16.28 -9.83
C ASP A 370 31.40 17.80 -9.60
N GLU A 371 31.79 18.64 -10.53
CA GLU A 371 31.65 20.10 -10.44
C GLU A 371 30.20 20.56 -10.45
N ILE A 372 29.29 19.77 -11.02
CA ILE A 372 27.83 20.01 -10.99
C ILE A 372 27.25 19.44 -9.70
N LEU A 373 27.63 18.21 -9.34
CA LEU A 373 27.15 17.54 -8.14
C LEU A 373 27.51 18.31 -6.87
N ALA A 374 28.68 18.91 -6.82
CA ALA A 374 29.16 19.76 -5.72
C ALA A 374 28.28 21.01 -5.45
N GLN A 375 27.40 21.38 -6.38
CA GLN A 375 26.48 22.52 -6.21
C GLN A 375 25.12 22.10 -5.63
N LEU A 376 24.91 20.80 -5.41
CA LEU A 376 23.68 20.26 -4.84
C LEU A 376 23.81 20.07 -3.33
N ASP A 377 22.69 20.17 -2.62
CA ASP A 377 22.60 19.85 -1.20
C ASP A 377 22.64 18.32 -0.96
N PHE A 378 22.15 17.52 -1.93
CA PHE A 378 22.13 16.06 -1.88
C PHE A 378 21.99 15.44 -3.28
N CYS A 379 22.37 14.17 -3.42
CA CYS A 379 22.19 13.39 -4.63
C CYS A 379 21.58 12.01 -4.30
N VAL A 380 20.56 11.61 -5.05
CA VAL A 380 19.99 10.26 -5.03
C VAL A 380 20.53 9.51 -6.24
N GLY A 381 21.36 8.49 -6.03
CA GLY A 381 21.85 7.65 -7.12
C GLY A 381 20.85 6.54 -7.45
N SER A 382 20.35 6.49 -8.68
CA SER A 382 19.36 5.50 -9.12
C SER A 382 19.72 4.82 -10.43
N ILE A 383 19.17 3.64 -10.69
CA ILE A 383 19.38 2.89 -11.92
C ILE A 383 18.09 2.87 -12.73
N HIS A 384 18.08 3.48 -13.92
CA HIS A 384 16.93 3.53 -14.83
C HIS A 384 17.18 2.83 -16.17
N SER A 385 18.35 2.22 -16.35
CA SER A 385 18.72 1.58 -17.61
C SER A 385 19.66 0.40 -17.39
N VAL A 386 19.80 -0.45 -18.42
CA VAL A 386 20.73 -1.58 -18.42
C VAL A 386 20.53 -2.53 -17.23
N PHE A 387 19.28 -3.02 -17.06
CA PHE A 387 18.88 -3.91 -15.96
C PHE A 387 19.33 -5.38 -16.16
N ASN A 388 19.83 -5.75 -17.34
CA ASN A 388 20.17 -7.12 -17.72
C ASN A 388 21.63 -7.50 -17.43
N LEU A 389 22.26 -6.84 -16.48
CA LEU A 389 23.59 -7.18 -15.98
C LEU A 389 23.52 -8.42 -15.06
N THR A 390 24.67 -9.12 -14.92
CA THR A 390 24.80 -10.16 -13.89
C THR A 390 24.76 -9.53 -12.50
N GLU A 391 24.46 -10.32 -11.47
CA GLU A 391 24.45 -9.86 -10.06
C GLU A 391 25.80 -9.21 -9.69
N GLU A 392 26.92 -9.84 -10.09
CA GLU A 392 28.25 -9.32 -9.80
C GLU A 392 28.51 -7.96 -10.50
N GLU A 393 28.12 -7.84 -11.78
CA GLU A 393 28.27 -6.60 -12.53
C GLU A 393 27.38 -5.48 -11.97
N MET A 394 26.15 -5.80 -11.59
CA MET A 394 25.22 -4.85 -11.00
C MET A 394 25.70 -4.38 -9.63
N THR A 395 26.15 -5.30 -8.78
CA THR A 395 26.75 -4.97 -7.48
C THR A 395 27.95 -4.05 -7.63
N ARG A 396 28.86 -4.36 -8.57
CA ARG A 396 30.03 -3.52 -8.85
C ARG A 396 29.65 -2.11 -9.31
N ARG A 397 28.64 -2.02 -10.20
CA ARG A 397 28.08 -0.75 -10.69
C ARG A 397 27.60 0.13 -9.54
N ILE A 398 26.81 -0.43 -8.64
CA ILE A 398 26.26 0.29 -7.48
C ILE A 398 27.39 0.68 -6.51
N CYS A 399 28.29 -0.25 -6.17
CA CYS A 399 29.40 0.04 -5.26
C CYS A 399 30.29 1.15 -5.81
N CYS A 400 30.59 1.14 -7.12
CA CYS A 400 31.37 2.19 -7.76
C CYS A 400 30.70 3.57 -7.63
N ALA A 401 29.38 3.66 -7.85
CA ALA A 401 28.63 4.89 -7.66
C ALA A 401 28.65 5.37 -6.21
N MET A 402 28.53 4.46 -5.25
CA MET A 402 28.54 4.77 -3.82
C MET A 402 29.91 5.25 -3.30
N GLU A 403 31.00 5.00 -4.03
CA GLU A 403 32.35 5.56 -3.73
C GLU A 403 32.45 7.05 -4.06
N ASN A 404 31.49 7.61 -4.84
CA ASN A 404 31.49 9.03 -5.16
C ASN A 404 31.01 9.84 -3.93
N GLU A 405 31.78 10.83 -3.51
CA GLU A 405 31.54 11.63 -2.31
C GLU A 405 30.26 12.46 -2.35
N HIS A 406 29.67 12.69 -3.53
CA HIS A 406 28.43 13.44 -3.71
C HIS A 406 27.17 12.60 -3.56
N ILE A 407 27.26 11.25 -3.63
CA ILE A 407 26.09 10.40 -3.41
C ILE A 407 25.71 10.42 -1.92
N THR A 408 24.52 10.93 -1.64
CA THR A 408 23.95 11.02 -0.29
C THR A 408 23.03 9.86 0.02
N MET A 409 22.27 9.41 -0.98
CA MET A 409 21.28 8.35 -0.87
C MET A 409 21.36 7.42 -2.08
N LEU A 410 21.14 6.13 -1.85
CA LEU A 410 20.85 5.17 -2.91
C LEU A 410 19.33 5.07 -3.06
N GLY A 411 18.82 5.30 -4.24
CA GLY A 411 17.41 5.21 -4.57
C GLY A 411 17.00 3.76 -4.89
N HIS A 412 16.92 3.44 -6.16
CA HIS A 412 16.44 2.12 -6.64
C HIS A 412 17.15 1.65 -7.92
#